data_ffafcb0fcf895d0aebc9b984f5203186
#
_entry.id   ffafcb0fcf895d0aebc9b984f5203186
#
_cell.length_a   1.000
_cell.length_b   1.000
_cell.length_c   1.000
_cell.angle_alpha   90.00
_cell.angle_beta   90.00
_cell.angle_gamma   90.00
#
_symmetry.space_group_name_H-M   'P 1'
#
loop_
_entity.id
_entity.type
_entity.pdbx_description
1 polymer ?
#
loop_
_entity_poly.entity_id
_entity_poly.type
_entity_poly.pdbx_seq_one_letter_code
_entity_poly.pdbx_strand_id
1 'polypeptide(L)'
;MDVSTKLFGTYFATHHGLVRTRELLAFGYDDERIRMAHNYRLLVRVRQGWWALPGTAEILLRAWRAGGRLACVSALAFHGMSLELGDRLHIEVSAGSHGALKPGMCVHWSTSQANGDRRAVSLEVALRQASRCRVTTTAPPR
;
A
#
# COMPACT_ATOMS: atom_id res chain seq x y z
N MET A 1 6.98 27.01 -1.94
CA MET A 1 6.79 25.71 -2.57
C MET A 1 6.40 25.91 -4.02
N ASP A 2 7.12 25.28 -4.90
CA ASP A 2 6.93 25.37 -6.34
C ASP A 2 5.56 24.82 -6.74
N VAL A 3 4.96 25.41 -7.79
CA VAL A 3 3.69 24.94 -8.36
C VAL A 3 3.79 23.48 -8.77
N SER A 4 4.92 23.08 -9.34
CA SER A 4 5.15 21.70 -9.75
C SER A 4 5.07 20.73 -8.57
N THR A 5 5.60 21.12 -7.42
CA THR A 5 5.56 20.27 -6.22
C THR A 5 4.13 20.13 -5.71
N LYS A 6 3.34 21.18 -5.77
CA LYS A 6 1.92 21.13 -5.39
C LYS A 6 1.13 20.21 -6.29
N LEU A 7 1.30 20.35 -7.60
CA LEU A 7 0.63 19.50 -8.58
C LEU A 7 1.02 18.03 -8.40
N PHE A 8 2.29 17.79 -8.11
CA PHE A 8 2.81 16.46 -7.86
C PHE A 8 2.12 15.81 -6.67
N GLY A 9 2.05 16.55 -5.54
CA GLY A 9 1.38 16.05 -4.34
C GLY A 9 -0.10 15.77 -4.58
N THR A 10 -0.79 16.65 -5.30
CA THR A 10 -2.19 16.47 -5.65
C THR A 10 -2.39 15.23 -6.51
N TYR A 11 -1.52 15.03 -7.50
CA TYR A 11 -1.61 13.86 -8.37
C TYR A 11 -1.45 12.56 -7.56
N PHE A 12 -0.48 12.52 -6.66
CA PHE A 12 -0.31 11.34 -5.80
C PHE A 12 -1.53 11.10 -4.93
N ALA A 13 -2.15 12.16 -4.42
CA ALA A 13 -3.35 12.03 -3.59
C ALA A 13 -4.51 11.41 -4.38
N THR A 14 -4.66 11.73 -5.67
CA THR A 14 -5.72 11.14 -6.50
C THR A 14 -5.53 9.64 -6.71
N HIS A 15 -4.31 9.15 -6.54
CA HIS A 15 -4.00 7.71 -6.61
C HIS A 15 -3.76 7.11 -5.23
N HIS A 16 -4.23 7.77 -4.19
CA HIS A 16 -4.11 7.30 -2.80
C HIS A 16 -2.67 7.11 -2.35
N GLY A 17 -1.76 7.86 -2.94
CA GLY A 17 -0.36 7.90 -2.52
C GLY A 17 0.57 6.90 -3.20
N LEU A 18 0.06 5.99 -4.01
CA LEU A 18 0.85 5.00 -4.73
C LEU A 18 0.66 5.18 -6.23
N VAL A 19 1.74 5.46 -6.95
CA VAL A 19 1.68 5.80 -8.36
C VAL A 19 2.67 4.97 -9.17
N ARG A 20 2.23 4.52 -10.32
CA ARG A 20 3.08 3.78 -11.26
C ARG A 20 3.91 4.74 -12.11
N THR A 21 5.08 4.28 -12.54
CA THR A 21 5.90 5.04 -13.48
C THR A 21 5.10 5.43 -14.71
N ARG A 22 4.35 4.50 -15.30
CA ARG A 22 3.56 4.80 -16.50
C ARG A 22 2.47 5.85 -16.25
N GLU A 23 1.96 5.93 -15.04
CA GLU A 23 0.99 6.97 -14.67
C GLU A 23 1.66 8.34 -14.59
N LEU A 24 2.88 8.40 -14.05
CA LEU A 24 3.65 9.63 -14.03
C LEU A 24 3.99 10.10 -15.45
N LEU A 25 4.38 9.16 -16.32
CA LEU A 25 4.66 9.48 -17.71
C LEU A 25 3.41 10.02 -18.43
N ALA A 26 2.27 9.38 -18.20
CA ALA A 26 1.00 9.83 -18.77
C ALA A 26 0.57 11.20 -18.24
N PHE A 27 0.94 11.53 -17.01
CA PHE A 27 0.65 12.84 -16.42
C PHE A 27 1.53 13.95 -16.98
N GLY A 28 2.67 13.61 -17.58
CA GLY A 28 3.54 14.59 -18.23
C GLY A 28 4.98 14.61 -17.71
N TYR A 29 5.31 13.77 -16.76
CA TYR A 29 6.70 13.64 -16.33
C TYR A 29 7.45 12.73 -17.30
N ASP A 30 8.73 12.99 -17.49
CA ASP A 30 9.60 12.10 -18.25
C ASP A 30 10.51 11.30 -17.30
N ASP A 31 11.22 10.32 -17.85
CA ASP A 31 12.08 9.46 -17.05
C ASP A 31 13.16 10.25 -16.30
N GLU A 32 13.68 11.28 -16.91
CA GLU A 32 14.72 12.09 -16.28
C GLU A 32 14.18 12.83 -15.04
N ARG A 33 12.99 13.42 -15.17
CA ARG A 33 12.35 14.12 -14.05
C ARG A 33 12.04 13.17 -12.91
N ILE A 34 11.59 11.97 -13.23
CA ILE A 34 11.29 10.95 -12.22
C ILE A 34 12.59 10.57 -11.51
N ARG A 35 13.65 10.30 -12.26
CA ARG A 35 14.96 9.97 -11.70
C ARG A 35 15.49 11.10 -10.82
N MET A 36 15.39 12.34 -11.27
CA MET A 36 15.84 13.48 -10.50
C MET A 36 15.01 13.65 -9.21
N ALA A 37 13.70 13.49 -9.31
CA ALA A 37 12.84 13.57 -8.12
C ALA A 37 13.23 12.51 -7.10
N HIS A 38 13.55 11.31 -7.55
CA HIS A 38 14.03 10.27 -6.66
C HIS A 38 15.39 10.62 -6.04
N ASN A 39 16.32 11.12 -6.84
CA ASN A 39 17.65 11.48 -6.36
C ASN A 39 17.60 12.61 -5.34
N TYR A 40 16.69 13.56 -5.50
CA TYR A 40 16.49 14.66 -4.54
C TYR A 40 15.54 14.30 -3.41
N ARG A 41 15.17 13.03 -3.29
CA ARG A 41 14.31 12.52 -2.21
C ARG A 41 12.91 13.15 -2.19
N LEU A 42 12.41 13.53 -3.36
CA LEU A 42 11.03 13.98 -3.53
C LEU A 42 10.11 12.82 -3.85
N LEU A 43 10.67 11.67 -4.19
CA LEU A 43 9.96 10.42 -4.42
C LEU A 43 10.63 9.29 -3.64
N VAL A 44 9.81 8.39 -3.14
CA VAL A 44 10.26 7.15 -2.51
C VAL A 44 9.99 6.02 -3.49
N ARG A 45 11.01 5.23 -3.80
CA ARG A 45 10.82 4.03 -4.61
C ARG A 45 10.24 2.94 -3.73
N VAL A 46 9.03 2.52 -4.06
CA VAL A 46 8.35 1.45 -3.34
C VAL A 46 8.89 0.10 -3.79
N ARG A 47 8.85 -0.14 -5.07
CA ARG A 47 9.43 -1.27 -5.77
C ARG A 47 9.49 -0.91 -7.24
N GLN A 48 10.04 -1.78 -8.07
CA GLN A 48 10.22 -1.47 -9.49
C GLN A 48 8.92 -1.01 -10.13
N GLY A 49 8.94 0.19 -10.68
CA GLY A 49 7.79 0.77 -11.36
C GLY A 49 6.75 1.41 -10.47
N TRP A 50 6.99 1.50 -9.16
CA TRP A 50 6.04 2.06 -8.22
C TRP A 50 6.69 3.09 -7.30
N TRP A 51 5.96 4.18 -7.04
CA TRP A 51 6.47 5.34 -6.32
C TRP A 51 5.49 5.82 -5.27
N ALA A 52 6.02 6.41 -4.20
CA ALA A 52 5.25 7.06 -3.15
C ALA A 52 5.92 8.38 -2.79
N LEU A 53 5.24 9.19 -2.00
CA LEU A 53 5.81 10.44 -1.50
C LEU A 53 6.56 10.19 -0.20
N PRO A 54 7.56 11.02 0.10
CA PRO A 54 8.18 11.02 1.43
C PRO A 54 7.12 11.24 2.50
N GLY A 55 7.28 10.62 3.64
CA GLY A 55 6.31 10.72 4.73
C GLY A 55 5.19 9.70 4.66
N THR A 56 5.14 8.87 3.62
CA THR A 56 4.17 7.77 3.55
C THR A 56 4.37 6.82 4.72
N ALA A 57 3.27 6.41 5.35
CA ALA A 57 3.31 5.52 6.50
C ALA A 57 4.06 4.22 6.18
N GLU A 58 4.91 3.79 7.10
CA GLU A 58 5.73 2.59 6.91
C GLU A 58 4.89 1.33 6.66
N ILE A 59 3.74 1.24 7.31
CA ILE A 59 2.83 0.10 7.13
C ILE A 59 2.35 0.00 5.68
N LEU A 60 2.08 1.12 5.03
CA LEU A 60 1.70 1.15 3.62
C LEU A 60 2.86 0.75 2.72
N LEU A 61 4.06 1.29 2.99
CA LEU A 61 5.24 0.95 2.22
C LEU A 61 5.54 -0.55 2.30
N ARG A 62 5.40 -1.14 3.49
CA ARG A 62 5.61 -2.58 3.66
C ARG A 62 4.62 -3.39 2.85
N ALA A 63 3.34 -3.03 2.91
CA ALA A 63 2.30 -3.73 2.14
C ALA A 63 2.57 -3.61 0.64
N TRP A 64 2.86 -2.42 0.18
CA TRP A 64 3.11 -2.17 -1.25
C TRP A 64 4.38 -2.86 -1.76
N ARG A 65 5.44 -2.88 -0.96
CA ARG A 65 6.68 -3.59 -1.32
C ARG A 65 6.48 -5.09 -1.44
N ALA A 66 5.54 -5.62 -0.69
CA ALA A 66 5.16 -7.02 -0.79
C ALA A 66 4.20 -7.30 -1.95
N GLY A 67 3.77 -6.27 -2.66
CA GLY A 67 2.87 -6.42 -3.79
C GLY A 67 1.40 -6.44 -3.44
N GLY A 68 1.05 -6.01 -2.24
CA GLY A 68 -0.31 -6.03 -1.75
C GLY A 68 -0.79 -4.71 -1.19
N ARG A 69 -1.91 -4.78 -0.49
CA ARG A 69 -2.50 -3.66 0.24
C ARG A 69 -2.98 -4.16 1.59
N LEU A 70 -3.26 -3.24 2.51
CA LEU A 70 -3.71 -3.63 3.84
C LEU A 70 -5.01 -4.41 3.78
N ALA A 71 -5.11 -5.43 4.61
CA ALA A 71 -6.27 -6.32 4.65
C ALA A 71 -6.54 -6.74 6.08
N CYS A 72 -7.68 -7.41 6.30
CA CYS A 72 -8.02 -8.03 7.57
C CYS A 72 -7.87 -7.02 8.71
N VAL A 73 -7.29 -7.43 9.82
CA VAL A 73 -7.13 -6.56 11.00
C VAL A 73 -6.26 -5.35 10.73
N SER A 74 -5.29 -5.45 9.82
CA SER A 74 -4.47 -4.30 9.46
C SER A 74 -5.30 -3.24 8.72
N ALA A 75 -6.23 -3.66 7.86
CA ALA A 75 -7.14 -2.74 7.21
C ALA A 75 -8.17 -2.16 8.19
N LEU A 76 -8.65 -2.97 9.14
CA LEU A 76 -9.56 -2.46 10.17
C LEU A 76 -8.91 -1.34 10.96
N ALA A 77 -7.66 -1.52 11.37
CA ALA A 77 -6.91 -0.47 12.06
C ALA A 77 -6.72 0.76 11.18
N PHE A 78 -6.42 0.56 9.89
CA PHE A 78 -6.29 1.64 8.94
C PHE A 78 -7.58 2.45 8.82
N HIS A 79 -8.72 1.79 8.87
CA HIS A 79 -10.04 2.45 8.83
C HIS A 79 -10.45 3.07 10.17
N GLY A 80 -9.59 3.04 11.17
CA GLY A 80 -9.81 3.72 12.43
C GLY A 80 -10.36 2.85 13.56
N MET A 81 -10.45 1.56 13.37
CA MET A 81 -10.89 0.68 14.46
C MET A 81 -9.77 0.47 15.46
N SER A 82 -10.13 0.53 16.73
CA SER A 82 -9.20 0.33 17.83
C SER A 82 -9.12 -1.17 18.11
N LEU A 83 -7.98 -1.77 17.79
CA LEU A 83 -7.79 -3.21 17.89
C LEU A 83 -6.42 -3.51 18.49
N GLU A 84 -6.35 -4.61 19.22
CA GLU A 84 -5.04 -5.20 19.49
C GLU A 84 -4.57 -5.91 18.23
N LEU A 85 -3.50 -5.41 17.67
CA LEU A 85 -2.88 -6.02 16.50
C LEU A 85 -1.82 -7.00 16.97
N GLY A 86 -1.78 -8.17 16.33
CA GLY A 86 -0.64 -9.06 16.48
C GLY A 86 0.58 -8.48 15.79
N ASP A 87 1.64 -9.24 15.78
CA ASP A 87 2.92 -8.83 15.18
C ASP A 87 2.95 -9.02 13.67
N ARG A 88 1.90 -9.59 13.08
CA ARG A 88 1.86 -9.82 11.64
C ARG A 88 1.09 -8.72 10.93
N LEU A 89 1.64 -8.29 9.82
CA LEU A 89 0.96 -7.39 8.89
C LEU A 89 0.07 -8.22 7.98
N HIS A 90 -1.22 -7.92 7.95
CA HIS A 90 -2.18 -8.61 7.09
C HIS A 90 -2.32 -7.83 5.78
N ILE A 91 -2.03 -8.48 4.68
CA ILE A 91 -2.11 -7.86 3.36
C ILE A 91 -2.93 -8.73 2.42
N GLU A 92 -3.56 -8.08 1.44
CA GLU A 92 -4.22 -8.76 0.33
C GLU A 92 -3.33 -8.63 -0.90
N VAL A 93 -3.06 -9.77 -1.52
CA VAL A 93 -2.23 -9.85 -2.71
C VAL A 93 -3.05 -10.50 -3.82
N SER A 94 -3.05 -9.90 -5.00
CA SER A 94 -3.74 -10.50 -6.15
C SER A 94 -2.94 -11.68 -6.69
N ALA A 95 -3.66 -12.67 -7.23
CA ALA A 95 -3.02 -13.77 -7.94
C ALA A 95 -2.15 -13.21 -9.07
N GLY A 96 -0.93 -13.67 -9.19
CA GLY A 96 0.00 -13.19 -10.20
C GLY A 96 0.82 -11.97 -9.81
N SER A 97 0.67 -11.48 -8.58
CA SER A 97 1.50 -10.39 -8.10
C SER A 97 2.96 -10.82 -7.98
N HIS A 98 3.86 -9.91 -8.30
CA HIS A 98 5.30 -10.16 -8.27
C HIS A 98 6.01 -9.41 -7.14
N GLY A 99 5.28 -9.03 -6.10
CA GLY A 99 5.88 -8.37 -4.95
C GLY A 99 6.74 -9.31 -4.11
N ALA A 100 7.54 -8.74 -3.25
CA ALA A 100 8.44 -9.48 -2.37
C ALA A 100 7.77 -9.72 -1.02
N LEU A 101 7.23 -10.91 -0.83
CA LEU A 101 6.66 -11.31 0.46
C LEU A 101 7.79 -11.51 1.47
N LYS A 102 7.55 -11.05 2.69
CA LYS A 102 8.53 -11.15 3.76
C LYS A 102 7.95 -11.87 4.97
N PRO A 103 8.80 -12.44 5.83
CA PRO A 103 8.32 -13.00 7.09
C PRO A 103 7.55 -11.96 7.90
N GLY A 104 6.62 -12.41 8.71
CA GLY A 104 5.81 -11.53 9.53
C GLY A 104 4.59 -10.98 8.83
N MET A 105 4.26 -11.52 7.68
CA MET A 105 3.06 -11.14 6.93
C MET A 105 2.06 -12.28 6.90
N CYS A 106 0.78 -11.93 7.03
CA CYS A 106 -0.32 -12.84 6.79
C CYS A 106 -0.96 -12.45 5.47
N VAL A 107 -0.88 -13.34 4.48
CA VAL A 107 -1.29 -13.03 3.11
C VAL A 107 -2.68 -13.55 2.85
N HIS A 108 -3.56 -12.68 2.38
CA HIS A 108 -4.88 -13.00 1.88
C HIS A 108 -4.86 -12.89 0.36
N TRP A 109 -5.08 -13.99 -0.32
CA TRP A 109 -5.08 -14.01 -1.77
C TRP A 109 -6.45 -13.58 -2.30
N SER A 110 -6.46 -12.80 -3.37
CA SER A 110 -7.69 -12.31 -3.97
C SER A 110 -7.64 -12.40 -5.48
N THR A 111 -8.78 -12.77 -6.07
CA THR A 111 -8.97 -12.74 -7.52
C THR A 111 -9.60 -11.44 -7.99
N SER A 112 -10.13 -10.64 -7.08
CA SER A 112 -10.75 -9.36 -7.42
C SER A 112 -10.41 -8.33 -6.36
N GLN A 113 -10.00 -7.16 -6.80
CA GLN A 113 -9.70 -6.04 -5.92
C GLN A 113 -10.66 -4.87 -6.13
N ALA A 114 -11.89 -5.19 -6.54
CA ALA A 114 -12.90 -4.18 -6.88
C ALA A 114 -13.55 -3.50 -5.65
N ASN A 115 -12.81 -3.37 -4.56
CA ASN A 115 -13.24 -2.71 -3.35
C ASN A 115 -12.07 -1.95 -2.76
N GLY A 116 -12.36 -1.00 -1.87
CA GLY A 116 -11.31 -0.21 -1.24
C GLY A 116 -10.52 0.61 -2.26
N ASP A 117 -9.26 0.81 -1.97
CA ASP A 117 -8.35 1.52 -2.87
C ASP A 117 -6.95 0.89 -2.81
N ARG A 118 -5.95 1.56 -3.33
CA ARG A 118 -4.58 1.03 -3.34
C ARG A 118 -3.97 0.84 -1.96
N ARG A 119 -4.52 1.50 -0.93
CA ARG A 119 -4.01 1.42 0.44
C ARG A 119 -4.54 0.22 1.20
N ALA A 120 -5.83 -0.05 1.06
CA ALA A 120 -6.49 -1.06 1.89
C ALA A 120 -7.76 -1.56 1.24
N VAL A 121 -8.15 -2.78 1.60
CA VAL A 121 -9.49 -3.29 1.27
C VAL A 121 -10.54 -2.43 2.00
N SER A 122 -11.78 -2.48 1.54
CA SER A 122 -12.87 -1.75 2.19
C SER A 122 -13.07 -2.28 3.62
N LEU A 123 -13.69 -1.46 4.46
CA LEU A 123 -14.02 -1.86 5.82
C LEU A 123 -14.85 -3.14 5.83
N GLU A 124 -15.83 -3.24 4.96
CA GLU A 124 -16.70 -4.42 4.85
C GLU A 124 -15.89 -5.67 4.52
N VAL A 125 -15.01 -5.60 3.54
CA VAL A 125 -14.16 -6.72 3.15
C VAL A 125 -13.21 -7.06 4.30
N ALA A 126 -12.63 -6.06 4.94
CA ALA A 126 -11.74 -6.28 6.07
C ALA A 126 -12.43 -7.02 7.22
N LEU A 127 -13.66 -6.66 7.51
CA LEU A 127 -14.45 -7.35 8.55
C LEU A 127 -14.68 -8.82 8.19
N ARG A 128 -15.01 -9.10 6.93
CA ARG A 128 -15.17 -10.48 6.47
C ARG A 128 -13.88 -11.27 6.56
N GLN A 129 -12.78 -10.66 6.16
CA GLN A 129 -11.47 -11.31 6.24
C GLN A 129 -11.09 -11.61 7.68
N ALA A 130 -11.29 -10.64 8.57
CA ALA A 130 -10.96 -10.80 9.97
C ALA A 130 -11.80 -11.91 10.64
N SER A 131 -13.06 -12.03 10.25
CA SER A 131 -13.93 -13.07 10.83
C SER A 131 -13.52 -14.48 10.43
N ARG A 132 -12.79 -14.62 9.34
CA ARG A 132 -12.33 -15.91 8.82
C ARG A 132 -10.86 -16.17 9.05
N CYS A 133 -10.11 -15.16 9.45
CA CYS A 133 -8.67 -15.28 9.59
C CYS A 133 -8.32 -15.93 10.91
N ARG A 134 -7.56 -17.02 10.85
CA ARG A 134 -7.12 -17.74 12.05
C ARG A 134 -5.87 -17.15 12.69
N VAL A 135 -5.20 -16.30 11.96
CA VAL A 135 -3.98 -15.60 12.42
C VAL A 135 -4.38 -14.19 12.81
N THR A 136 -5.40 -14.08 13.66
CA THR A 136 -5.77 -12.79 14.18
C THR A 136 -5.08 -12.58 15.51
N THR A 137 -4.93 -11.60 15.73
CA THR A 137 -4.63 -10.59 16.60
C THR A 137 -4.10 -10.90 17.96
N THR A 138 -4.69 -11.69 18.66
CA THR A 138 -4.57 -11.42 20.07
C THR A 138 -3.69 -12.34 20.82
N ALA A 139 -3.65 -13.53 20.43
CA ALA A 139 -2.76 -14.44 21.11
C ALA A 139 -1.81 -14.99 20.07
N PRO A 140 -0.53 -14.99 20.35
CA PRO A 140 0.37 -15.71 19.49
C PRO A 140 -0.09 -17.16 19.42
N PRO A 141 -0.01 -17.76 18.25
CA PRO A 141 -0.30 -19.18 18.14
C PRO A 141 0.63 -19.96 19.08
N ARG A 142 0.10 -20.90 19.69
CA ARG A 142 0.85 -21.74 20.61
C ARG A 142 1.46 -22.89 19.92
#